data_eca347d157a92a84ebbb8b9ad78f500b
#
_entry.id   eca347d157a92a84ebbb8b9ad78f500b
#
_cell.length_a   1.000
_cell.length_b   1.000
_cell.length_c   1.000
_cell.angle_alpha   90.00
_cell.angle_beta   90.00
_cell.angle_gamma   90.00
#
_symmetry.space_group_name_H-M   'P 1'
#
loop_
_entity.id
_entity.type
_entity.pdbx_description
1 polymer ?
#
loop_
_entity_poly.entity_id
_entity_poly.type
_entity_poly.pdbx_seq_one_letter_code
_entity_poly.pdbx_strand_id
1 'polypeptide(L)'
;MLKASKTDFKELSRALSLVENSVAGYREILLGLKPHATPIIGITGPPGAGKSTLVNALLNHWSAQGKYVAVLAIDPTSPFNLGSLLGDRIRMAEQFNKPNVFIRSLATRGSLGGLSVKTIEMADVLRSASFDYILVETVGVGQSEVEIAGLADITLVVLVPEAGDEIQGIKSGLMEIADAFVVNKADREGADTFANTLKKLSQQKATPIPVISTVASKAKGIEELIAFIDYFEKSPSIKKQQLIAQKAWQLLQQKLTAGLNKEQLQQDLAEAVQKSDFNLYQFIDNWTSRS
;
A
#
# COMPACT_ATOMS: atom_id res chain seq x y z
N MET A 1 15.07 -16.66 13.69
CA MET A 1 14.30 -15.87 14.66
C MET A 1 14.75 -14.43 14.52
N LEU A 2 14.00 -13.60 13.77
CA LEU A 2 14.26 -12.17 13.65
C LEU A 2 14.12 -11.58 15.06
N LYS A 3 15.24 -11.49 15.80
CA LYS A 3 15.28 -10.67 17.00
C LYS A 3 15.05 -9.24 16.55
N ALA A 4 14.05 -8.61 17.09
CA ALA A 4 13.76 -7.19 16.95
C ALA A 4 14.87 -6.34 17.62
N SER A 5 16.12 -6.53 17.22
CA SER A 5 17.15 -5.54 17.47
C SER A 5 17.05 -4.54 16.31
N LYS A 6 16.92 -3.27 16.63
CA LYS A 6 16.75 -2.11 15.75
C LYS A 6 17.79 -1.95 14.62
N THR A 7 18.51 -2.99 14.18
CA THR A 7 19.79 -2.78 13.51
C THR A 7 20.16 -3.71 12.37
N ASP A 8 19.47 -4.82 12.12
CA ASP A 8 19.92 -5.66 11.00
C ASP A 8 19.01 -5.56 9.78
N PHE A 9 19.09 -4.42 9.09
CA PHE A 9 18.43 -4.21 7.79
C PHE A 9 18.88 -5.22 6.73
N LYS A 10 20.05 -5.85 6.91
CA LYS A 10 20.54 -6.89 5.99
C LYS A 10 19.77 -8.20 6.16
N GLU A 11 19.55 -8.65 7.40
CA GLU A 11 18.71 -9.81 7.68
C GLU A 11 17.27 -9.57 7.26
N LEU A 12 16.72 -8.38 7.56
CA LEU A 12 15.39 -7.99 7.14
C LEU A 12 15.25 -8.01 5.61
N SER A 13 16.22 -7.46 4.87
CA SER A 13 16.24 -7.47 3.41
C SER A 13 16.26 -8.89 2.84
N ARG A 14 16.99 -9.81 3.47
CA ARG A 14 17.01 -11.23 3.09
C ARG A 14 15.64 -11.89 3.33
N ALA A 15 15.06 -11.70 4.51
CA ALA A 15 13.75 -12.23 4.85
C ALA A 15 12.68 -11.74 3.85
N LEU A 16 12.65 -10.44 3.56
CA LEU A 16 11.74 -9.86 2.57
C LEU A 16 11.96 -10.45 1.17
N SER A 17 13.20 -10.67 0.75
CA SER A 17 13.49 -11.28 -0.55
C SER A 17 13.04 -12.74 -0.64
N LEU A 18 13.17 -13.52 0.43
CA LEU A 18 12.67 -14.89 0.50
C LEU A 18 11.15 -14.93 0.41
N VAL A 19 10.46 -14.04 1.14
CA VAL A 19 9.00 -13.92 1.15
C VAL A 19 8.48 -13.43 -0.21
N GLU A 20 9.07 -12.38 -0.78
CA GLU A 20 8.69 -11.83 -2.08
C GLU A 20 8.73 -12.88 -3.19
N ASN A 21 9.79 -13.70 -3.22
CA ASN A 21 10.01 -14.68 -4.27
C ASN A 21 9.52 -16.11 -3.92
N SER A 22 8.86 -16.29 -2.78
CA SER A 22 8.39 -17.61 -2.30
C SER A 22 9.48 -18.68 -2.27
N VAL A 23 10.72 -18.29 -1.96
CA VAL A 23 11.87 -19.20 -1.86
C VAL A 23 11.74 -20.07 -0.61
N ALA A 24 12.31 -21.29 -0.66
CA ALA A 24 12.30 -22.23 0.47
C ALA A 24 12.66 -21.52 1.79
N GLY A 25 11.88 -21.77 2.85
CA GLY A 25 12.03 -21.12 4.16
C GLY A 25 11.14 -19.87 4.35
N TYR A 26 10.45 -19.37 3.31
CA TYR A 26 9.61 -18.19 3.45
C TYR A 26 8.40 -18.42 4.37
N ARG A 27 7.83 -19.64 4.37
CA ARG A 27 6.68 -19.98 5.21
C ARG A 27 7.04 -20.03 6.68
N GLU A 28 8.22 -20.54 7.01
CA GLU A 28 8.80 -20.56 8.36
C GLU A 28 8.99 -19.13 8.88
N ILE A 29 9.42 -18.20 8.03
CA ILE A 29 9.49 -16.77 8.36
C ILE A 29 8.10 -16.27 8.74
N LEU A 30 7.10 -16.47 7.87
CA LEU A 30 5.73 -15.98 8.11
C LEU A 30 5.08 -16.58 9.35
N LEU A 31 5.26 -17.88 9.58
CA LEU A 31 4.75 -18.56 10.77
C LEU A 31 5.44 -18.13 12.06
N GLY A 32 6.69 -17.67 11.95
CA GLY A 32 7.47 -17.16 13.09
C GLY A 32 7.27 -15.68 13.42
N LEU A 33 6.43 -14.95 12.64
CA LEU A 33 6.16 -13.53 12.88
C LEU A 33 5.47 -13.33 14.23
N LYS A 34 5.97 -12.35 14.98
CA LYS A 34 5.30 -11.93 16.22
C LYS A 34 4.42 -10.71 15.92
N PRO A 35 3.17 -10.69 16.42
CA PRO A 35 2.34 -9.51 16.32
C PRO A 35 3.03 -8.30 16.94
N HIS A 36 3.10 -7.20 16.21
CA HIS A 36 3.58 -5.92 16.71
C HIS A 36 2.56 -4.84 16.37
N ALA A 37 2.44 -3.85 17.26
CA ALA A 37 1.44 -2.78 17.12
C ALA A 37 1.88 -1.65 16.18
N THR A 38 2.96 -1.81 15.43
CA THR A 38 3.47 -0.79 14.51
C THR A 38 2.41 -0.40 13.49
N PRO A 39 2.00 0.88 13.40
CA PRO A 39 1.00 1.33 12.44
C PRO A 39 1.54 1.28 11.00
N ILE A 40 0.69 0.84 10.09
CA ILE A 40 0.91 0.94 8.65
C ILE A 40 0.12 2.14 8.14
N ILE A 41 0.83 3.12 7.58
CA ILE A 41 0.27 4.34 7.02
C ILE A 41 0.34 4.21 5.50
N GLY A 42 -0.83 4.11 4.88
CA GLY A 42 -0.98 4.07 3.43
C GLY A 42 -1.02 5.49 2.87
N ILE A 43 -0.21 5.75 1.85
CA ILE A 43 -0.15 7.03 1.13
C ILE A 43 -0.53 6.78 -0.32
N THR A 44 -1.68 7.31 -0.72
CA THR A 44 -2.25 7.13 -2.06
C THR A 44 -2.71 8.47 -2.64
N GLY A 45 -3.12 8.46 -3.89
CA GLY A 45 -3.58 9.65 -4.62
C GLY A 45 -2.99 9.73 -6.02
N PRO A 46 -3.43 10.67 -6.86
CA PRO A 46 -3.07 10.75 -8.27
C PRO A 46 -1.57 10.95 -8.50
N PRO A 47 -1.08 10.63 -9.72
CA PRO A 47 0.29 10.94 -10.12
C PRO A 47 0.55 12.44 -9.99
N GLY A 48 1.77 12.80 -9.59
CA GLY A 48 2.12 14.23 -9.45
C GLY A 48 1.59 14.92 -8.20
N ALA A 49 0.77 14.27 -7.36
CA ALA A 49 0.28 14.86 -6.10
C ALA A 49 1.39 15.12 -5.07
N GLY A 50 2.59 14.58 -5.27
CA GLY A 50 3.74 14.80 -4.40
C GLY A 50 3.81 13.82 -3.23
N LYS A 51 3.28 12.60 -3.40
CA LYS A 51 3.32 11.52 -2.40
C LYS A 51 4.75 11.26 -1.90
N SER A 52 5.68 11.00 -2.82
CA SER A 52 7.08 10.73 -2.47
C SER A 52 7.76 11.92 -1.77
N THR A 53 7.38 13.16 -2.12
CA THR A 53 7.85 14.36 -1.41
C THR A 53 7.29 14.41 0.02
N LEU A 54 6.03 14.02 0.19
CA LEU A 54 5.40 13.92 1.50
C LEU A 54 6.05 12.83 2.35
N VAL A 55 6.31 11.64 1.76
CA VAL A 55 7.06 10.56 2.41
C VAL A 55 8.43 11.05 2.87
N ASN A 56 9.17 11.74 2.01
CA ASN A 56 10.47 12.30 2.37
C ASN A 56 10.38 13.30 3.54
N ALA A 57 9.36 14.16 3.57
CA ALA A 57 9.17 15.12 4.66
C ALA A 57 8.87 14.41 5.99
N LEU A 58 8.02 13.39 5.99
CA LEU A 58 7.73 12.55 7.15
C LEU A 58 8.98 11.79 7.64
N LEU A 59 9.73 11.19 6.70
CA LEU A 59 10.99 10.50 7.02
C LEU A 59 12.02 11.44 7.64
N ASN A 60 12.15 12.67 7.12
CA ASN A 60 13.07 13.66 7.67
C ASN A 60 12.70 14.01 9.11
N HIS A 61 11.43 14.24 9.36
CA HIS A 61 10.94 14.60 10.70
C HIS A 61 11.16 13.47 11.71
N TRP A 62 10.68 12.26 11.40
CA TRP A 62 10.79 11.12 12.31
C TRP A 62 12.22 10.63 12.51
N SER A 63 13.02 10.62 11.43
CA SER A 63 14.43 10.23 11.51
C SER A 63 15.24 11.17 12.40
N ALA A 64 14.97 12.49 12.33
CA ALA A 64 15.61 13.48 13.21
C ALA A 64 15.26 13.28 14.69
N GLN A 65 14.11 12.68 14.98
CA GLN A 65 13.68 12.30 16.33
C GLN A 65 14.19 10.91 16.76
N GLY A 66 15.03 10.27 15.95
CA GLY A 66 15.57 8.92 16.22
C GLY A 66 14.56 7.78 16.04
N LYS A 67 13.42 8.04 15.42
CA LYS A 67 12.41 7.02 15.09
C LYS A 67 12.88 6.12 13.97
N TYR A 68 12.56 4.83 14.06
CA TYR A 68 12.83 3.85 13.03
C TYR A 68 11.62 3.74 12.10
N VAL A 69 11.81 4.02 10.82
CA VAL A 69 10.74 4.04 9.82
C VAL A 69 11.05 3.12 8.66
N ALA A 70 10.09 2.27 8.30
CA ALA A 70 10.15 1.49 7.06
C ALA A 70 9.27 2.12 5.98
N VAL A 71 9.72 2.04 4.72
CA VAL A 71 8.95 2.41 3.54
C VAL A 71 8.83 1.20 2.63
N LEU A 72 7.61 0.87 2.25
CA LEU A 72 7.30 -0.08 1.18
C LEU A 72 6.70 0.70 0.01
N ALA A 73 7.51 0.93 -1.03
CA ALA A 73 7.07 1.60 -2.25
C ALA A 73 6.52 0.54 -3.21
N ILE A 74 5.24 0.65 -3.55
CA ILE A 74 4.56 -0.29 -4.45
C ILE A 74 4.55 0.30 -5.85
N ASP A 75 5.38 -0.23 -6.74
CA ASP A 75 5.48 0.20 -8.13
C ASP A 75 4.62 -0.66 -9.05
N PRO A 76 3.88 -0.07 -10.02
CA PRO A 76 3.29 -0.85 -11.08
C PRO A 76 4.39 -1.53 -11.88
N THR A 77 4.18 -2.79 -12.17
CA THR A 77 5.08 -3.54 -13.05
C THR A 77 4.98 -2.97 -14.46
N SER A 78 6.11 -2.62 -15.08
CA SER A 78 6.13 -2.40 -16.51
C SER A 78 5.70 -3.70 -17.22
N PRO A 79 4.69 -3.69 -18.09
CA PRO A 79 4.27 -4.89 -18.82
C PRO A 79 5.39 -5.43 -19.74
N PHE A 80 6.43 -4.65 -19.99
CA PHE A 80 7.55 -4.99 -20.90
C PHE A 80 8.82 -5.43 -20.18
N ASN A 81 9.03 -4.99 -18.95
CA ASN A 81 10.22 -5.32 -18.17
C ASN A 81 9.77 -5.65 -16.75
N LEU A 82 9.67 -6.89 -16.38
CA LEU A 82 9.24 -7.42 -15.06
C LEU A 82 9.95 -6.82 -13.81
N GLY A 83 10.50 -5.62 -13.91
CA GLY A 83 11.19 -4.88 -12.86
C GLY A 83 10.50 -3.56 -12.51
N SER A 84 10.64 -3.11 -11.26
CA SER A 84 10.18 -1.79 -10.81
C SER A 84 10.95 -0.69 -11.55
N LEU A 85 10.24 0.36 -11.96
CA LEU A 85 10.87 1.57 -12.51
C LEU A 85 11.79 2.18 -11.43
N LEU A 86 13.07 2.36 -11.75
CA LEU A 86 14.11 2.94 -10.89
C LEU A 86 13.79 4.36 -10.37
N GLY A 87 12.69 4.98 -10.85
CA GLY A 87 12.37 6.38 -10.59
C GLY A 87 12.18 6.73 -9.11
N ASP A 88 11.58 5.82 -8.31
CA ASP A 88 11.33 6.12 -6.89
C ASP A 88 12.59 5.98 -6.03
N ARG A 89 13.53 5.13 -6.42
CA ARG A 89 14.83 5.05 -5.74
C ARG A 89 15.62 6.35 -5.87
N ILE A 90 15.55 7.02 -7.03
CA ILE A 90 16.24 8.30 -7.24
C ILE A 90 15.61 9.39 -6.38
N ARG A 91 14.29 9.40 -6.23
CA ARG A 91 13.56 10.42 -5.45
C ARG A 91 13.80 10.32 -3.95
N MET A 92 14.18 9.14 -3.45
CA MET A 92 14.46 8.89 -2.03
C MET A 92 15.94 8.68 -1.73
N ALA A 93 16.85 9.02 -2.67
CA ALA A 93 18.28 8.73 -2.56
C ALA A 93 18.92 9.22 -1.25
N GLU A 94 18.51 10.39 -0.76
CA GLU A 94 19.03 10.96 0.49
C GLU A 94 18.65 10.15 1.73
N GLN A 95 17.54 9.41 1.67
CA GLN A 95 17.01 8.63 2.80
C GLN A 95 17.76 7.30 3.00
N PHE A 96 18.36 6.75 1.93
CA PHE A 96 19.08 5.46 2.02
C PHE A 96 20.30 5.49 2.95
N ASN A 97 20.85 6.66 3.21
CA ASN A 97 22.02 6.82 4.08
C ASN A 97 21.66 6.97 5.56
N LYS A 98 20.37 7.05 5.90
CA LYS A 98 19.94 7.20 7.29
C LYS A 98 19.89 5.84 8.00
N PRO A 99 20.55 5.71 9.16
CA PRO A 99 20.67 4.42 9.85
C PRO A 99 19.35 3.88 10.43
N ASN A 100 18.34 4.74 10.54
CA ASN A 100 17.00 4.44 11.08
C ASN A 100 15.90 4.44 10.03
N VAL A 101 16.25 4.47 8.74
CA VAL A 101 15.29 4.42 7.62
C VAL A 101 15.55 3.18 6.78
N PHE A 102 14.52 2.37 6.58
CA PHE A 102 14.54 1.21 5.71
C PHE A 102 13.58 1.41 4.52
N ILE A 103 14.06 1.24 3.30
CA ILE A 103 13.24 1.41 2.09
C ILE A 103 13.30 0.15 1.23
N ARG A 104 12.13 -0.36 0.85
CA ARG A 104 11.98 -1.49 -0.08
C ARG A 104 10.97 -1.14 -1.16
N SER A 105 11.35 -1.29 -2.43
CA SER A 105 10.40 -1.24 -3.55
C SER A 105 9.86 -2.65 -3.84
N LEU A 106 8.58 -2.73 -4.14
CA LEU A 106 7.88 -3.96 -4.51
C LEU A 106 7.16 -3.74 -5.85
N ALA A 107 7.41 -4.63 -6.81
CA ALA A 107 6.68 -4.64 -8.07
C ALA A 107 5.38 -5.44 -7.95
N THR A 108 4.25 -4.90 -8.44
CA THR A 108 2.92 -5.56 -8.34
C THR A 108 2.77 -6.82 -9.19
N ARG A 109 3.73 -7.11 -10.08
CA ARG A 109 3.82 -8.32 -10.94
C ARG A 109 2.49 -8.77 -11.54
N GLY A 110 1.67 -7.81 -12.03
CA GLY A 110 0.48 -8.13 -12.83
C GLY A 110 -0.69 -8.74 -12.05
N SER A 111 -0.81 -8.51 -10.75
CA SER A 111 -2.04 -8.86 -10.03
C SER A 111 -3.17 -8.00 -10.59
N LEU A 112 -4.06 -8.62 -11.33
CA LEU A 112 -5.28 -8.02 -11.84
C LEU A 112 -6.26 -7.88 -10.67
N GLY A 113 -6.29 -6.69 -10.07
CA GLY A 113 -7.23 -6.32 -9.02
C GLY A 113 -6.91 -6.91 -7.65
N GLY A 114 -6.42 -6.07 -6.76
CA GLY A 114 -6.16 -6.39 -5.36
C GLY A 114 -4.69 -6.22 -4.98
N LEU A 115 -4.47 -5.80 -3.73
CA LEU A 115 -3.15 -5.88 -3.10
C LEU A 115 -2.66 -7.32 -3.23
N SER A 116 -1.49 -7.48 -3.86
CA SER A 116 -0.93 -8.82 -3.95
C SER A 116 -0.73 -9.38 -2.54
N VAL A 117 -1.00 -10.66 -2.36
CA VAL A 117 -0.73 -11.37 -1.10
C VAL A 117 0.70 -11.11 -0.64
N LYS A 118 1.65 -10.95 -1.60
CA LYS A 118 3.04 -10.62 -1.29
C LYS A 118 3.20 -9.26 -0.62
N THR A 119 2.41 -8.26 -0.99
CA THR A 119 2.41 -6.96 -0.32
C THR A 119 1.98 -7.10 1.14
N ILE A 120 0.95 -7.91 1.40
CA ILE A 120 0.47 -8.20 2.76
C ILE A 120 1.55 -8.91 3.56
N GLU A 121 2.11 -10.00 3.02
CA GLU A 121 3.16 -10.78 3.67
C GLU A 121 4.40 -9.94 3.99
N MET A 122 4.85 -9.09 3.06
CA MET A 122 6.00 -8.21 3.26
C MET A 122 5.72 -7.12 4.31
N ALA A 123 4.51 -6.55 4.32
CA ALA A 123 4.12 -5.57 5.34
C ALA A 123 4.08 -6.20 6.74
N ASP A 124 3.61 -7.45 6.85
CA ASP A 124 3.61 -8.17 8.13
C ASP A 124 5.03 -8.51 8.61
N VAL A 125 5.96 -8.84 7.70
CA VAL A 125 7.39 -8.98 8.03
C VAL A 125 7.98 -7.67 8.55
N LEU A 126 7.69 -6.54 7.88
CA LEU A 126 8.12 -5.22 8.35
C LEU A 126 7.52 -4.89 9.71
N ARG A 127 6.23 -5.21 9.93
CA ARG A 127 5.56 -4.98 11.20
C ARG A 127 6.21 -5.75 12.34
N SER A 128 6.72 -6.96 12.10
CA SER A 128 7.42 -7.77 13.11
C SER A 128 8.83 -7.28 13.43
N ALA A 129 9.38 -6.36 12.65
CA ALA A 129 10.75 -5.85 12.79
C ALA A 129 10.88 -4.61 13.70
N SER A 130 9.84 -4.30 14.49
CA SER A 130 9.86 -3.24 15.53
C SER A 130 10.19 -1.84 15.04
N PHE A 131 9.68 -1.45 13.86
CA PHE A 131 9.67 -0.06 13.45
C PHE A 131 8.68 0.75 14.29
N ASP A 132 8.91 2.06 14.40
CA ASP A 132 7.94 2.98 14.99
C ASP A 132 6.79 3.25 14.01
N TYR A 133 7.10 3.37 12.70
CA TYR A 133 6.12 3.58 11.62
C TYR A 133 6.49 2.78 10.39
N ILE A 134 5.46 2.36 9.64
CA ILE A 134 5.61 1.76 8.32
C ILE A 134 4.80 2.58 7.33
N LEU A 135 5.45 3.16 6.33
CA LEU A 135 4.82 3.87 5.23
C LEU A 135 4.66 2.90 4.05
N VAL A 136 3.48 2.87 3.46
CA VAL A 136 3.22 2.16 2.21
C VAL A 136 2.77 3.18 1.19
N GLU A 137 3.58 3.40 0.15
CA GLU A 137 3.29 4.35 -0.91
C GLU A 137 2.85 3.64 -2.18
N THR A 138 1.75 4.08 -2.79
CA THR A 138 1.29 3.62 -4.12
C THR A 138 1.65 4.63 -5.20
N VAL A 139 1.86 4.16 -6.43
CA VAL A 139 2.27 5.04 -7.55
C VAL A 139 1.13 5.90 -8.11
N GLY A 140 -0.10 5.67 -7.70
CA GLY A 140 -1.23 6.50 -8.12
C GLY A 140 -1.72 6.22 -9.54
N VAL A 141 -1.63 4.97 -10.00
CA VAL A 141 -2.18 4.54 -11.29
C VAL A 141 -3.12 3.35 -11.08
N GLY A 142 -4.39 3.55 -11.34
CA GLY A 142 -5.39 2.49 -11.36
C GLY A 142 -5.93 2.08 -9.99
N GLN A 143 -6.43 0.85 -9.89
CA GLN A 143 -7.13 0.32 -8.71
C GLN A 143 -6.26 0.17 -7.45
N SER A 144 -4.93 0.25 -7.56
CA SER A 144 -4.01 0.21 -6.43
C SER A 144 -4.27 1.30 -5.38
N GLU A 145 -4.93 2.38 -5.77
CA GLU A 145 -5.30 3.48 -4.86
C GLU A 145 -6.32 3.04 -3.82
N VAL A 146 -7.27 2.18 -4.19
CA VAL A 146 -8.31 1.67 -3.28
C VAL A 146 -7.78 0.50 -2.44
N GLU A 147 -6.89 -0.28 -3.03
CA GLU A 147 -6.37 -1.51 -2.43
C GLU A 147 -5.52 -1.27 -1.19
N ILE A 148 -4.84 -0.13 -1.12
CA ILE A 148 -4.02 0.24 0.04
C ILE A 148 -4.84 0.29 1.33
N ALA A 149 -6.12 0.63 1.24
CA ALA A 149 -7.02 0.65 2.39
C ALA A 149 -7.24 -0.75 3.01
N GLY A 150 -7.04 -1.82 2.22
CA GLY A 150 -7.05 -3.22 2.69
C GLY A 150 -5.78 -3.62 3.47
N LEU A 151 -4.72 -2.81 3.43
CA LEU A 151 -3.46 -3.06 4.12
C LEU A 151 -3.21 -2.10 5.28
N ALA A 152 -3.47 -0.81 5.06
CA ALA A 152 -3.11 0.26 5.96
C ALA A 152 -4.05 0.37 7.17
N ASP A 153 -3.48 0.65 8.33
CA ASP A 153 -4.25 1.03 9.51
C ASP A 153 -4.78 2.46 9.38
N ILE A 154 -4.04 3.33 8.66
CA ILE A 154 -4.38 4.73 8.35
C ILE A 154 -4.17 4.96 6.86
N THR A 155 -5.16 5.49 6.15
CA THR A 155 -5.05 5.82 4.72
C THR A 155 -5.07 7.33 4.52
N LEU A 156 -3.98 7.87 4.01
CA LEU A 156 -3.82 9.26 3.64
C LEU A 156 -4.01 9.40 2.12
N VAL A 157 -5.03 10.12 1.70
CA VAL A 157 -5.27 10.43 0.29
C VAL A 157 -4.68 11.80 -0.03
N VAL A 158 -3.61 11.82 -0.81
CA VAL A 158 -2.86 13.04 -1.16
C VAL A 158 -3.39 13.60 -2.46
N LEU A 159 -3.83 14.85 -2.42
CA LEU A 159 -4.43 15.57 -3.53
C LEU A 159 -3.70 16.91 -3.75
N VAL A 160 -3.91 17.53 -4.89
CA VAL A 160 -3.36 18.86 -5.23
C VAL A 160 -4.47 19.77 -5.79
N PRO A 161 -4.32 21.09 -5.68
CA PRO A 161 -5.36 22.03 -6.14
C PRO A 161 -5.76 21.85 -7.60
N GLU A 162 -4.82 21.44 -8.46
CA GLU A 162 -5.06 21.23 -9.90
C GLU A 162 -5.95 20.01 -10.19
N ALA A 163 -6.17 19.14 -9.23
CA ALA A 163 -7.06 17.99 -9.37
C ALA A 163 -8.56 18.37 -9.30
N GLY A 164 -8.90 19.63 -9.53
CA GLY A 164 -10.27 20.14 -9.45
C GLY A 164 -11.29 19.36 -10.30
N ASP A 165 -10.92 18.93 -11.52
CA ASP A 165 -11.76 18.09 -12.38
C ASP A 165 -11.86 16.64 -11.89
N GLU A 166 -10.88 16.17 -11.12
CA GLU A 166 -10.86 14.84 -10.49
C GLU A 166 -11.77 14.76 -9.26
N ILE A 167 -12.31 15.89 -8.75
CA ILE A 167 -13.30 15.89 -7.65
C ILE A 167 -14.50 14.99 -7.96
N GLN A 168 -14.87 14.84 -9.25
CA GLN A 168 -15.89 13.89 -9.64
C GLN A 168 -15.43 12.42 -9.49
N GLY A 169 -14.15 12.14 -9.72
CA GLY A 169 -13.53 10.83 -9.46
C GLY A 169 -13.36 10.54 -7.96
N ILE A 170 -13.14 11.57 -7.14
CA ILE A 170 -13.05 11.44 -5.68
C ILE A 170 -14.36 10.90 -5.09
N LYS A 171 -15.52 11.18 -5.71
CA LYS A 171 -16.82 10.67 -5.26
C LYS A 171 -16.96 9.15 -5.34
N SER A 172 -16.14 8.44 -6.13
CA SER A 172 -16.40 7.03 -6.47
C SER A 172 -15.51 6.00 -5.76
N GLY A 173 -14.61 6.36 -4.88
CA GLY A 173 -13.76 5.36 -4.20
C GLY A 173 -12.81 5.96 -3.16
N LEU A 174 -12.12 7.06 -3.50
CA LEU A 174 -11.14 7.67 -2.59
C LEU A 174 -11.79 8.24 -1.31
N MET A 175 -13.05 8.70 -1.41
CA MET A 175 -13.82 9.14 -0.24
C MET A 175 -14.11 8.00 0.74
N GLU A 176 -14.22 6.77 0.27
CA GLU A 176 -14.58 5.63 1.12
C GLU A 176 -13.37 5.11 1.90
N ILE A 177 -12.20 5.27 1.33
CA ILE A 177 -10.96 4.72 1.88
C ILE A 177 -10.16 5.70 2.74
N ALA A 178 -10.38 7.01 2.57
CA ALA A 178 -9.59 8.04 3.25
C ALA A 178 -9.90 8.08 4.75
N ASP A 179 -8.87 8.04 5.57
CA ASP A 179 -8.92 8.42 6.98
C ASP A 179 -8.53 9.90 7.16
N ALA A 180 -7.73 10.46 6.22
CA ALA A 180 -7.55 11.90 6.04
C ALA A 180 -7.26 12.26 4.58
N PHE A 181 -7.67 13.45 4.16
CA PHE A 181 -7.21 14.08 2.93
C PHE A 181 -6.03 14.99 3.22
N VAL A 182 -4.98 14.86 2.41
CA VAL A 182 -3.81 15.75 2.46
C VAL A 182 -3.80 16.61 1.20
N VAL A 183 -4.14 17.88 1.31
CA VAL A 183 -4.02 18.85 0.22
C VAL A 183 -2.58 19.33 0.18
N ASN A 184 -1.77 18.69 -0.67
CA ASN A 184 -0.37 19.03 -0.84
C ASN A 184 -0.19 20.17 -1.85
N LYS A 185 0.99 20.78 -1.88
CA LYS A 185 1.27 22.00 -2.66
C LYS A 185 0.29 23.14 -2.34
N ALA A 186 -0.03 23.28 -1.06
CA ALA A 186 -0.98 24.26 -0.56
C ALA A 186 -0.50 25.73 -0.70
N ASP A 187 0.70 25.93 -1.25
CA ASP A 187 1.21 27.24 -1.65
C ASP A 187 0.80 27.65 -3.08
N ARG A 188 0.07 26.80 -3.79
CA ARG A 188 -0.45 27.08 -5.13
C ARG A 188 -1.79 27.80 -5.06
N GLU A 189 -2.07 28.53 -6.15
CA GLU A 189 -3.36 29.21 -6.32
C GLU A 189 -4.53 28.22 -6.25
N GLY A 190 -5.63 28.61 -5.61
CA GLY A 190 -6.83 27.78 -5.46
C GLY A 190 -6.76 26.71 -4.37
N ALA A 191 -5.63 26.54 -3.66
CA ALA A 191 -5.48 25.50 -2.65
C ALA A 191 -6.50 25.61 -1.51
N ASP A 192 -6.75 26.81 -1.01
CA ASP A 192 -7.72 27.03 0.07
C ASP A 192 -9.15 26.74 -0.39
N THR A 193 -9.50 27.15 -1.61
CA THR A 193 -10.81 26.86 -2.22
C THR A 193 -11.01 25.35 -2.37
N PHE A 194 -10.00 24.65 -2.85
CA PHE A 194 -10.01 23.20 -3.00
C PHE A 194 -10.16 22.49 -1.64
N ALA A 195 -9.35 22.86 -0.66
CA ALA A 195 -9.43 22.31 0.70
C ALA A 195 -10.80 22.54 1.34
N ASN A 196 -11.39 23.74 1.17
CA ASN A 196 -12.72 24.04 1.67
C ASN A 196 -13.82 23.22 0.97
N THR A 197 -13.67 22.95 -0.32
CA THR A 197 -14.58 22.06 -1.08
C THR A 197 -14.51 20.64 -0.54
N LEU A 198 -13.30 20.10 -0.31
CA LEU A 198 -13.11 18.78 0.29
C LEU A 198 -13.70 18.71 1.71
N LYS A 199 -13.52 19.74 2.53
CA LYS A 199 -14.11 19.82 3.87
C LYS A 199 -15.64 19.74 3.80
N LYS A 200 -16.27 20.48 2.89
CA LYS A 200 -17.74 20.45 2.70
C LYS A 200 -18.23 19.07 2.26
N LEU A 201 -17.51 18.41 1.34
CA LEU A 201 -17.83 17.06 0.90
C LEU A 201 -17.67 16.03 2.04
N SER A 202 -16.60 16.15 2.81
CA SER A 202 -16.34 15.31 3.98
C SER A 202 -17.42 15.41 5.05
N GLN A 203 -17.96 16.62 5.29
CA GLN A 203 -19.03 16.85 6.27
C GLN A 203 -20.36 16.18 5.91
N GLN A 204 -20.53 15.71 4.67
CA GLN A 204 -21.72 14.93 4.26
C GLN A 204 -21.67 13.47 4.75
N LYS A 205 -20.53 13.02 5.28
CA LYS A 205 -20.38 11.68 5.87
C LYS A 205 -20.80 11.68 7.34
N ALA A 206 -21.21 10.51 7.83
CA ALA A 206 -21.53 10.29 9.25
C ALA A 206 -20.34 10.64 10.17
N THR A 207 -19.13 10.38 9.71
CA THR A 207 -17.88 10.81 10.36
C THR A 207 -17.10 11.66 9.39
N PRO A 208 -16.94 12.96 9.64
CA PRO A 208 -16.18 13.87 8.80
C PRO A 208 -14.72 13.44 8.68
N ILE A 209 -14.18 13.42 7.45
CA ILE A 209 -12.79 13.09 7.19
C ILE A 209 -11.96 14.37 7.32
N PRO A 210 -10.90 14.40 8.14
CA PRO A 210 -9.99 15.54 8.25
C PRO A 210 -9.34 15.91 6.91
N VAL A 211 -9.16 17.24 6.70
CA VAL A 211 -8.46 17.78 5.52
C VAL A 211 -7.30 18.63 6.03
N ILE A 212 -6.09 18.14 5.76
CA ILE A 212 -4.83 18.74 6.22
C ILE A 212 -4.10 19.34 5.02
N SER A 213 -3.73 20.62 5.11
CA SER A 213 -3.01 21.32 4.04
C SER A 213 -1.50 21.23 4.28
N THR A 214 -0.74 20.85 3.25
CA THR A 214 0.72 20.70 3.34
C THR A 214 1.45 21.36 2.18
N VAL A 215 2.67 21.83 2.44
CA VAL A 215 3.67 22.12 1.41
C VAL A 215 4.88 21.23 1.74
N ALA A 216 4.80 19.99 1.28
CA ALA A 216 5.75 18.94 1.68
C ALA A 216 7.22 19.29 1.37
N SER A 217 7.48 20.00 0.26
CA SER A 217 8.82 20.49 -0.11
C SER A 217 9.41 21.51 0.87
N LYS A 218 8.56 22.16 1.68
CA LYS A 218 8.94 23.16 2.69
C LYS A 218 8.68 22.68 4.10
N ALA A 219 8.34 21.42 4.28
CA ALA A 219 7.93 20.79 5.55
C ALA A 219 6.77 21.51 6.27
N LYS A 220 5.97 22.34 5.57
CA LYS A 220 4.84 23.07 6.16
C LYS A 220 3.63 22.12 6.27
N GLY A 221 2.95 22.12 7.43
CA GLY A 221 1.79 21.26 7.71
C GLY A 221 2.16 19.80 8.06
N ILE A 222 3.45 19.46 8.11
CA ILE A 222 3.90 18.08 8.43
C ILE A 222 3.67 17.74 9.89
N GLU A 223 3.87 18.68 10.81
CA GLU A 223 3.62 18.47 12.25
C GLU A 223 2.13 18.21 12.53
N GLU A 224 1.24 18.93 11.87
CA GLU A 224 -0.20 18.70 11.97
C GLU A 224 -0.60 17.32 11.46
N LEU A 225 -0.02 16.89 10.34
CA LEU A 225 -0.24 15.55 9.78
C LEU A 225 0.28 14.45 10.72
N ILE A 226 1.44 14.65 11.35
CA ILE A 226 2.02 13.71 12.32
C ILE A 226 1.15 13.63 13.56
N ALA A 227 0.69 14.78 14.08
CA ALA A 227 -0.21 14.81 15.22
C ALA A 227 -1.52 14.05 14.94
N PHE A 228 -2.06 14.15 13.72
CA PHE A 228 -3.21 13.36 13.28
C PHE A 228 -2.89 11.86 13.29
N ILE A 229 -1.74 11.44 12.71
CA ILE A 229 -1.31 10.03 12.66
C ILE A 229 -1.20 9.46 14.08
N ASP A 230 -0.53 10.16 14.98
CA ASP A 230 -0.31 9.73 16.37
C ASP A 230 -1.62 9.64 17.18
N TYR A 231 -2.58 10.52 16.89
CA TYR A 231 -3.91 10.48 17.49
C TYR A 231 -4.73 9.30 16.96
N PHE A 232 -4.73 9.09 15.65
CA PHE A 232 -5.53 8.06 14.98
C PHE A 232 -5.11 6.65 15.41
N GLU A 233 -3.81 6.39 15.56
CA GLU A 233 -3.27 5.11 16.00
C GLU A 233 -3.86 4.65 17.33
N LYS A 234 -4.11 5.58 18.25
CA LYS A 234 -4.63 5.31 19.59
C LYS A 234 -6.14 5.08 19.63
N SER A 235 -6.84 5.32 18.53
CA SER A 235 -8.29 5.20 18.47
C SER A 235 -8.73 3.74 18.23
N PRO A 236 -9.75 3.22 18.94
CA PRO A 236 -10.29 1.90 18.67
C PRO A 236 -10.86 1.83 17.25
N SER A 237 -10.44 0.86 16.44
CA SER A 237 -10.85 0.77 15.05
C SER A 237 -11.56 -0.55 14.75
N ILE A 238 -12.84 -0.48 14.41
CA ILE A 238 -13.63 -1.59 13.83
C ILE A 238 -13.01 -2.00 12.47
N LYS A 239 -12.45 -1.04 11.74
CA LYS A 239 -11.74 -1.23 10.46
C LYS A 239 -10.64 -2.29 10.57
N LYS A 240 -9.91 -2.34 11.69
CA LYS A 240 -8.81 -3.29 11.89
C LYS A 240 -9.26 -4.75 11.84
N GLN A 241 -10.41 -5.08 12.42
CA GLN A 241 -10.95 -6.45 12.38
C GLN A 241 -11.40 -6.83 10.97
N GLN A 242 -12.03 -5.90 10.24
CA GLN A 242 -12.44 -6.10 8.85
C GLN A 242 -11.23 -6.32 7.94
N LEU A 243 -10.15 -5.53 8.12
CA LEU A 243 -8.90 -5.68 7.39
C LEU A 243 -8.25 -7.06 7.62
N ILE A 244 -8.22 -7.53 8.87
CA ILE A 244 -7.68 -8.86 9.19
C ILE A 244 -8.52 -9.95 8.50
N ALA A 245 -9.84 -9.83 8.51
CA ALA A 245 -10.72 -10.78 7.85
C ALA A 245 -10.50 -10.80 6.32
N GLN A 246 -10.35 -9.64 5.68
CA GLN A 246 -10.04 -9.54 4.25
C GLN A 246 -8.68 -10.15 3.91
N LYS A 247 -7.64 -9.86 4.70
CA LYS A 247 -6.32 -10.48 4.56
C LYS A 247 -6.38 -12.00 4.68
N ALA A 248 -7.08 -12.50 5.70
CA ALA A 248 -7.24 -13.93 5.93
C ALA A 248 -7.95 -14.59 4.74
N TRP A 249 -8.97 -13.96 4.18
CA TRP A 249 -9.69 -14.43 3.00
C TRP A 249 -8.78 -14.53 1.77
N GLN A 250 -8.00 -13.49 1.48
CA GLN A 250 -7.04 -13.49 0.36
C GLN A 250 -5.97 -14.58 0.50
N LEU A 251 -5.42 -14.75 1.71
CA LEU A 251 -4.45 -15.80 2.01
C LEU A 251 -5.06 -17.20 1.84
N LEU A 252 -6.32 -17.37 2.25
CA LEU A 252 -7.06 -18.63 2.09
C LEU A 252 -7.30 -18.94 0.62
N GLN A 253 -7.76 -17.96 -0.17
CA GLN A 253 -7.95 -18.12 -1.62
C GLN A 253 -6.64 -18.54 -2.29
N GLN A 254 -5.55 -17.86 -1.99
CA GLN A 254 -4.23 -18.21 -2.54
C GLN A 254 -3.82 -19.64 -2.15
N LYS A 255 -4.04 -20.03 -0.88
CA LYS A 255 -3.70 -21.37 -0.42
C LYS A 255 -4.52 -22.46 -1.13
N LEU A 256 -5.80 -22.21 -1.36
CA LEU A 256 -6.70 -23.15 -2.03
C LEU A 256 -6.38 -23.26 -3.53
N THR A 257 -5.90 -22.17 -4.16
CA THR A 257 -5.56 -22.14 -5.60
C THR A 257 -4.09 -22.45 -5.88
N ALA A 258 -3.24 -22.59 -4.87
CA ALA A 258 -1.79 -22.79 -5.04
C ALA A 258 -1.41 -24.07 -5.79
N GLY A 259 -2.27 -25.07 -5.78
CA GLY A 259 -2.08 -26.33 -6.54
C GLY A 259 -2.53 -26.25 -8.00
N LEU A 260 -3.21 -25.15 -8.39
CA LEU A 260 -3.75 -25.01 -9.74
C LEU A 260 -2.70 -24.41 -10.69
N ASN A 261 -2.45 -25.07 -11.82
CA ASN A 261 -1.55 -24.55 -12.85
C ASN A 261 -2.31 -23.62 -13.80
N LYS A 262 -2.08 -22.31 -13.65
CA LYS A 262 -2.75 -21.28 -14.47
C LYS A 262 -2.37 -21.34 -15.96
N GLU A 263 -1.14 -21.72 -16.29
CA GLU A 263 -0.69 -21.88 -17.67
C GLU A 263 -1.38 -23.06 -18.33
N GLN A 264 -1.48 -24.18 -17.61
CA GLN A 264 -2.22 -25.36 -18.06
C GLN A 264 -3.70 -25.03 -18.27
N LEU A 265 -4.33 -24.31 -17.31
CA LEU A 265 -5.71 -23.85 -17.45
C LEU A 265 -5.90 -23.01 -18.72
N GLN A 266 -4.98 -22.10 -19.02
CA GLN A 266 -5.06 -21.26 -20.22
C GLN A 266 -4.92 -22.08 -21.50
N GLN A 267 -4.04 -23.06 -21.53
CA GLN A 267 -3.87 -23.95 -22.69
C GLN A 267 -5.13 -24.79 -22.90
N ASP A 268 -5.61 -25.46 -21.86
CA ASP A 268 -6.81 -26.32 -21.93
C ASP A 268 -8.05 -25.51 -22.34
N LEU A 269 -8.16 -24.26 -21.83
CA LEU A 269 -9.23 -23.36 -22.18
C LEU A 269 -9.18 -22.92 -23.64
N ALA A 270 -7.98 -22.60 -24.15
CA ALA A 270 -7.79 -22.22 -25.55
C ALA A 270 -8.21 -23.31 -26.53
N GLU A 271 -7.97 -24.57 -26.19
CA GLU A 271 -8.44 -25.73 -26.95
C GLU A 271 -9.96 -25.92 -26.83
N ALA A 272 -10.49 -25.77 -25.62
CA ALA A 272 -11.91 -26.00 -25.35
C ALA A 272 -12.81 -24.97 -26.03
N VAL A 273 -12.42 -23.70 -26.08
CA VAL A 273 -13.19 -22.59 -26.70
C VAL A 273 -13.40 -22.78 -28.22
N GLN A 274 -12.56 -23.58 -28.87
CA GLN A 274 -12.72 -23.88 -30.31
C GLN A 274 -13.88 -24.85 -30.61
N LYS A 275 -14.44 -25.50 -29.62
CA LYS A 275 -15.56 -26.43 -29.78
C LYS A 275 -16.87 -25.65 -29.88
N SER A 276 -17.76 -26.07 -30.78
CA SER A 276 -19.05 -25.40 -31.01
C SER A 276 -20.02 -25.47 -29.85
N ASP A 277 -19.81 -26.41 -28.94
CA ASP A 277 -20.62 -26.67 -27.73
C ASP A 277 -19.93 -26.21 -26.44
N PHE A 278 -18.90 -25.32 -26.55
CA PHE A 278 -18.16 -24.83 -25.39
C PHE A 278 -19.09 -24.14 -24.38
N ASN A 279 -18.99 -24.60 -23.13
CA ASN A 279 -19.64 -24.00 -21.98
C ASN A 279 -18.59 -23.81 -20.86
N LEU A 280 -18.33 -22.55 -20.51
CA LEU A 280 -17.31 -22.19 -19.52
C LEU A 280 -17.57 -22.84 -18.15
N TYR A 281 -18.82 -22.92 -17.72
CA TYR A 281 -19.17 -23.45 -16.40
C TYR A 281 -18.92 -24.97 -16.36
N GLN A 282 -19.34 -25.70 -17.37
CA GLN A 282 -19.07 -27.13 -17.47
C GLN A 282 -17.57 -27.43 -17.59
N PHE A 283 -16.85 -26.57 -18.32
CA PHE A 283 -15.39 -26.67 -18.42
C PHE A 283 -14.73 -26.55 -17.05
N ILE A 284 -15.10 -25.55 -16.23
CA ILE A 284 -14.52 -25.34 -14.90
C ILE A 284 -14.86 -26.50 -13.96
N ASP A 285 -16.11 -26.98 -13.92
CA ASP A 285 -16.51 -28.11 -13.10
C ASP A 285 -15.71 -29.39 -13.45
N ASN A 286 -15.50 -29.64 -14.73
CA ASN A 286 -14.72 -30.79 -15.19
C ASN A 286 -13.20 -30.61 -14.94
N TRP A 287 -12.68 -29.38 -15.04
CA TRP A 287 -11.27 -29.07 -14.87
C TRP A 287 -10.85 -29.19 -13.41
N THR A 288 -11.66 -28.66 -12.47
CA THR A 288 -11.41 -28.77 -11.03
C THR A 288 -11.52 -30.19 -10.49
N SER A 289 -12.28 -31.08 -11.16
CA SER A 289 -12.40 -32.49 -10.79
C SER A 289 -11.17 -33.33 -11.18
N ARG A 290 -10.27 -32.77 -12.01
CA ARG A 290 -9.02 -33.42 -12.48
C ARG A 290 -7.79 -32.98 -11.70
N SER A 291 -7.90 -31.91 -10.91
CA SER A 291 -6.84 -31.33 -10.09
C SER A 291 -6.91 -31.82 -8.66
#